data_e44b079eb3f8ab6730166349fc93f0fe
#
_entry.id   e44b079eb3f8ab6730166349fc93f0fe
#
_cell.length_a   1.000
_cell.length_b   1.000
_cell.length_c   1.000
_cell.angle_alpha   90.00
_cell.angle_beta   90.00
_cell.angle_gamma   90.00
#
_symmetry.space_group_name_H-M   'P 1'
#
loop_
_entity.id
_entity.type
_entity.pdbx_description
1 polymer ?
#
loop_
_entity_poly.entity_id
_entity_poly.type
_entity_poly.pdbx_seq_one_letter_code
_entity_poly.pdbx_strand_id
1 'polypeptide(L)'
;ANEMAWILTMVPLKPLDSKNPMSSGQTTYITSCSMCHGPEMRGDETGMYPSLKGVGKKYTPGQIREIVEKGKNFMPSWKHLGEDRMEAVISYVLGQPESTDTHTVNPDENAGIVPYVHTGYNRFLDPFGYPAMNPPWGTLTAIDLNEGKILWQVPLGEFAELTARGIPKTGTENYGGPIATAGNLLFIGASKD
;
A
#
# COMPACT_ATOMS: atom_id res chain seq x y z
N ALA A 1 8.11 1.82 -16.36
CA ALA A 1 6.71 2.00 -15.95
C ALA A 1 6.06 0.65 -15.68
N ASN A 2 5.23 0.56 -14.67
CA ASN A 2 4.41 -0.62 -14.38
C ASN A 2 3.02 -0.40 -14.95
N GLU A 3 2.56 -1.38 -15.72
CA GLU A 3 1.20 -1.38 -16.26
C GLU A 3 0.40 -2.50 -15.58
N MET A 4 0.18 -2.32 -14.29
CA MET A 4 -0.56 -3.26 -13.46
C MET A 4 -1.92 -2.66 -13.08
N ALA A 5 -2.98 -3.38 -13.39
CA ALA A 5 -4.31 -3.02 -12.92
C ALA A 5 -4.51 -3.47 -11.46
N TRP A 6 -5.10 -2.60 -10.67
CA TRP A 6 -5.45 -2.86 -9.28
C TRP A 6 -6.96 -2.80 -9.09
N ILE A 7 -7.49 -3.71 -8.30
CA ILE A 7 -8.89 -3.69 -7.90
C ILE A 7 -8.98 -3.05 -6.52
N LEU A 8 -9.67 -1.92 -6.45
CA LEU A 8 -10.03 -1.28 -5.19
C LEU A 8 -11.47 -1.67 -4.85
N THR A 9 -11.63 -2.61 -3.96
CA THR A 9 -12.96 -3.00 -3.47
C THR A 9 -13.30 -2.19 -2.23
N MET A 10 -14.38 -1.44 -2.31
CA MET A 10 -14.93 -0.71 -1.18
C MET A 10 -15.93 -1.61 -0.46
N VAL A 11 -15.72 -1.82 0.82
CA VAL A 11 -16.67 -2.54 1.67
C VAL A 11 -17.32 -1.58 2.65
N PRO A 12 -18.64 -1.72 2.91
CA PRO A 12 -19.28 -0.90 3.93
C PRO A 12 -18.60 -1.11 5.27
N LEU A 13 -18.30 -0.02 5.96
CA LEU A 13 -18.04 -0.09 7.39
C LEU A 13 -19.29 -0.66 8.03
N LYS A 14 -19.14 -1.63 8.93
CA LYS A 14 -20.29 -2.11 9.72
C LYS A 14 -20.96 -0.88 10.33
N PRO A 15 -22.30 -0.78 10.25
CA PRO A 15 -23.01 0.35 10.85
C PRO A 15 -22.51 0.54 12.29
N LEU A 16 -22.18 1.76 12.64
CA LEU A 16 -21.90 2.12 14.03
C LEU A 16 -23.10 1.67 14.86
N ASP A 17 -22.96 0.58 15.60
CA ASP A 17 -23.96 0.23 16.60
C ASP A 17 -23.86 1.30 17.67
N SER A 18 -24.92 2.08 17.84
CA SER A 18 -24.99 3.11 18.88
C SER A 18 -24.77 2.55 20.28
N LYS A 19 -24.92 1.23 20.44
CA LYS A 19 -24.64 0.52 21.68
C LYS A 19 -23.18 0.04 21.81
N ASN A 20 -22.42 0.05 20.72
CA ASN A 20 -21.01 -0.36 20.70
C ASN A 20 -20.23 0.50 19.68
N PRO A 21 -19.99 1.78 19.99
CA PRO A 21 -19.26 2.68 19.11
C PRO A 21 -17.83 2.18 18.91
N MET A 22 -17.28 2.44 17.72
CA MET A 22 -15.86 2.17 17.48
C MET A 22 -15.03 3.06 18.40
N SER A 23 -13.95 2.50 18.95
CA SER A 23 -13.00 3.27 19.72
C SER A 23 -12.25 4.30 18.84
N SER A 24 -11.64 5.30 19.47
CA SER A 24 -10.84 6.31 18.77
C SER A 24 -9.69 5.68 18.00
N GLY A 25 -9.01 4.70 18.58
CA GLY A 25 -7.92 3.97 17.93
C GLY A 25 -8.40 3.12 16.77
N GLN A 26 -9.54 2.43 16.91
CA GLN A 26 -10.15 1.68 15.83
C GLN A 26 -10.55 2.59 14.66
N THR A 27 -11.18 3.73 14.95
CA THR A 27 -11.57 4.71 13.94
C THR A 27 -10.35 5.27 13.22
N THR A 28 -9.32 5.68 13.97
CA THR A 28 -8.05 6.17 13.40
C THR A 28 -7.36 5.11 12.55
N TYR A 29 -7.34 3.86 13.01
CA TYR A 29 -6.77 2.75 12.23
C TYR A 29 -7.48 2.58 10.89
N ILE A 30 -8.80 2.52 10.91
CA ILE A 30 -9.60 2.30 9.70
C ILE A 30 -9.46 3.44 8.71
N THR A 31 -9.43 4.69 9.18
CA THR A 31 -9.37 5.86 8.31
C THR A 31 -7.96 6.16 7.78
N SER A 32 -6.92 5.76 8.50
CA SER A 32 -5.55 6.19 8.18
C SER A 32 -4.59 5.04 7.85
N CYS A 33 -4.77 3.86 8.45
CA CYS A 33 -3.80 2.78 8.40
C CYS A 33 -4.26 1.59 7.56
N SER A 34 -5.58 1.31 7.57
CA SER A 34 -6.14 0.10 6.94
C SER A 34 -5.95 0.06 5.43
N MET A 35 -5.79 1.22 4.80
CA MET A 35 -5.52 1.34 3.37
C MET A 35 -4.31 0.50 2.93
N CYS A 36 -3.26 0.51 3.73
CA CYS A 36 -2.04 -0.23 3.45
C CYS A 36 -1.98 -1.55 4.22
N HIS A 37 -2.30 -1.52 5.52
CA HIS A 37 -2.16 -2.69 6.39
C HIS A 37 -3.37 -3.63 6.40
N GLY A 38 -4.40 -3.32 5.61
CA GLY A 38 -5.64 -4.08 5.53
C GLY A 38 -6.56 -3.87 6.76
N PRO A 39 -7.88 -4.08 6.60
CA PRO A 39 -8.84 -3.87 7.69
C PRO A 39 -8.64 -4.83 8.87
N GLU A 40 -8.04 -5.99 8.62
CA GLU A 40 -7.74 -7.01 9.63
C GLU A 40 -6.28 -7.02 10.08
N MET A 41 -5.50 -5.98 9.77
CA MET A 41 -4.07 -5.86 10.13
C MET A 41 -3.18 -6.95 9.52
N ARG A 42 -3.59 -7.57 8.41
CA ARG A 42 -2.83 -8.68 7.80
C ARG A 42 -1.71 -8.22 6.87
N GLY A 43 -1.74 -6.95 6.46
CA GLY A 43 -0.86 -6.46 5.40
C GLY A 43 -1.28 -7.00 4.03
N ASP A 44 -0.35 -7.03 3.10
CA ASP A 44 -0.53 -7.58 1.77
C ASP A 44 0.29 -8.85 1.53
N GLU A 45 -0.06 -9.60 0.49
CA GLU A 45 0.62 -10.85 0.14
C GLU A 45 2.04 -10.63 -0.40
N THR A 46 2.34 -9.44 -0.88
CA THR A 46 3.66 -9.11 -1.44
C THR A 46 4.69 -8.76 -0.37
N GLY A 47 4.23 -8.47 0.86
CA GLY A 47 5.08 -7.99 1.94
C GLY A 47 5.49 -6.53 1.82
N MET A 48 4.96 -5.80 0.83
CA MET A 48 5.17 -4.36 0.71
C MET A 48 4.52 -3.62 1.89
N TYR A 49 3.34 -4.05 2.28
CA TYR A 49 2.61 -3.56 3.44
C TYR A 49 2.60 -4.66 4.52
N PRO A 50 3.45 -4.55 5.54
CA PRO A 50 3.63 -5.62 6.51
C PRO A 50 2.38 -5.82 7.38
N SER A 51 2.17 -7.07 7.80
CA SER A 51 1.18 -7.38 8.82
C SER A 51 1.51 -6.70 10.14
N LEU A 52 0.51 -6.12 10.77
CA LEU A 52 0.61 -5.54 12.12
C LEU A 52 0.17 -6.53 13.21
N LYS A 53 -0.30 -7.73 12.85
CA LYS A 53 -0.66 -8.76 13.84
C LYS A 53 0.55 -9.18 14.65
N GLY A 54 0.45 -8.99 15.97
CA GLY A 54 1.53 -9.31 16.89
C GLY A 54 2.74 -8.37 16.79
N VAL A 55 2.58 -7.18 16.25
CA VAL A 55 3.67 -6.19 16.09
C VAL A 55 4.33 -5.84 17.41
N GLY A 56 3.62 -5.89 18.55
CA GLY A 56 4.15 -5.67 19.89
C GLY A 56 5.19 -6.71 20.34
N LYS A 57 5.31 -7.86 19.64
CA LYS A 57 6.41 -8.82 19.87
C LYS A 57 7.72 -8.36 19.22
N LYS A 58 7.65 -7.45 18.25
CA LYS A 58 8.77 -7.00 17.42
C LYS A 58 9.22 -5.59 17.78
N TYR A 59 8.29 -4.73 18.17
CA TYR A 59 8.55 -3.33 18.49
C TYR A 59 7.87 -2.92 19.79
N THR A 60 8.54 -2.08 20.56
CA THR A 60 7.95 -1.42 21.73
C THR A 60 6.95 -0.34 21.31
N PRO A 61 6.02 0.08 22.19
CA PRO A 61 5.10 1.19 21.89
C PRO A 61 5.81 2.47 21.43
N GLY A 62 6.94 2.82 22.06
CA GLY A 62 7.74 3.99 21.68
C GLY A 62 8.37 3.86 20.30
N GLN A 63 8.83 2.67 19.91
CA GLN A 63 9.35 2.43 18.57
C GLN A 63 8.23 2.48 17.49
N ILE A 64 7.04 1.97 17.84
CA ILE A 64 5.88 2.09 16.94
C ILE A 64 5.52 3.55 16.77
N ARG A 65 5.47 4.34 17.85
CA ARG A 65 5.23 5.78 17.81
C ARG A 65 6.24 6.47 16.87
N GLU A 66 7.51 6.21 17.02
CA GLU A 66 8.56 6.80 16.19
C GLU A 66 8.36 6.48 14.70
N ILE A 67 8.01 5.21 14.39
CA ILE A 67 7.74 4.78 13.02
C ILE A 67 6.52 5.51 12.46
N VAL A 68 5.45 5.63 13.22
CA VAL A 68 4.22 6.30 12.77
C VAL A 68 4.45 7.81 12.59
N GLU A 69 5.16 8.44 13.50
CA GLU A 69 5.47 9.88 13.41
C GLU A 69 6.39 10.22 12.24
N LYS A 70 7.46 9.46 12.06
CA LYS A 70 8.49 9.77 11.05
C LYS A 70 8.22 9.13 9.70
N GLY A 71 7.42 8.08 9.66
CA GLY A 71 7.30 7.20 8.52
C GLY A 71 8.47 6.21 8.44
N LYS A 72 8.33 5.19 7.59
CA LYS A 72 9.38 4.19 7.33
C LYS A 72 9.18 3.56 5.97
N ASN A 73 10.20 3.58 5.12
CA ASN A 73 10.13 3.08 3.75
C ASN A 73 8.97 3.75 2.98
N PHE A 74 7.96 2.98 2.56
CA PHE A 74 6.77 3.49 1.86
C PHE A 74 5.69 4.05 2.79
N MET A 75 5.82 3.82 4.10
CA MET A 75 4.88 4.36 5.07
C MET A 75 5.13 5.86 5.27
N PRO A 76 4.15 6.73 4.99
CA PRO A 76 4.31 8.17 5.18
C PRO A 76 4.34 8.55 6.67
N SER A 77 4.78 9.77 6.97
CA SER A 77 4.66 10.35 8.29
C SER A 77 3.20 10.66 8.62
N TRP A 78 2.78 10.26 9.81
CA TRP A 78 1.44 10.49 10.34
C TRP A 78 1.43 11.47 11.53
N LYS A 79 2.48 12.28 11.67
CA LYS A 79 2.62 13.26 12.76
C LYS A 79 1.41 14.21 12.88
N HIS A 80 0.69 14.44 11.79
CA HIS A 80 -0.49 15.31 11.77
C HIS A 80 -1.73 14.72 12.47
N LEU A 81 -1.72 13.44 12.88
CA LEU A 81 -2.82 12.84 13.64
C LEU A 81 -3.01 13.50 15.02
N GLY A 82 -1.99 14.13 15.57
CA GLY A 82 -1.98 14.64 16.93
C GLY A 82 -1.75 13.53 17.96
N GLU A 83 -1.48 13.94 19.20
CA GLU A 83 -1.04 13.05 20.28
C GLU A 83 -2.10 12.02 20.64
N ASP A 84 -3.34 12.46 20.88
CA ASP A 84 -4.44 11.59 21.35
C ASP A 84 -4.78 10.48 20.36
N ARG A 85 -4.89 10.81 19.06
CA ARG A 85 -5.16 9.80 18.01
C ARG A 85 -3.98 8.88 17.79
N MET A 86 -2.77 9.41 17.95
CA MET A 86 -1.55 8.62 17.85
C MET A 86 -1.50 7.54 18.94
N GLU A 87 -1.77 7.94 20.19
CA GLU A 87 -1.77 7.01 21.32
C GLU A 87 -2.89 5.99 21.21
N ALA A 88 -4.09 6.44 20.84
CA ALA A 88 -5.24 5.57 20.65
C ALA A 88 -5.00 4.51 19.56
N VAL A 89 -4.46 4.89 18.40
CA VAL A 89 -4.19 3.92 17.32
C VAL A 89 -3.08 2.96 17.67
N ILE A 90 -2.05 3.39 18.40
CA ILE A 90 -0.97 2.50 18.86
C ILE A 90 -1.54 1.46 19.84
N SER A 91 -2.35 1.91 20.82
CA SER A 91 -3.03 1.01 21.76
C SER A 91 -3.92 0.00 21.05
N TYR A 92 -4.71 0.45 20.08
CA TYR A 92 -5.57 -0.41 19.27
C TYR A 92 -4.75 -1.48 18.50
N VAL A 93 -3.67 -1.08 17.84
CA VAL A 93 -2.81 -2.01 17.06
C VAL A 93 -2.10 -3.01 17.97
N LEU A 94 -1.78 -2.61 19.20
CA LEU A 94 -1.17 -3.49 20.21
C LEU A 94 -2.20 -4.38 20.93
N GLY A 95 -3.50 -4.18 20.72
CA GLY A 95 -4.56 -4.86 21.45
C GLY A 95 -4.59 -4.50 22.93
N GLN A 96 -4.13 -3.31 23.28
CA GLN A 96 -4.14 -2.77 24.64
C GLN A 96 -5.42 -1.98 24.88
N PRO A 97 -5.89 -1.87 26.15
CA PRO A 97 -6.96 -0.95 26.49
C PRO A 97 -6.61 0.47 26.06
N GLU A 98 -7.49 1.11 25.35
CA GLU A 98 -7.34 2.55 25.08
C GLU A 98 -7.59 3.33 26.37
N SER A 99 -6.86 4.44 26.55
CA SER A 99 -7.11 5.34 27.66
C SER A 99 -8.58 5.80 27.60
N THR A 100 -9.28 5.71 28.71
CA THR A 100 -10.72 5.96 28.82
C THR A 100 -11.13 7.44 28.70
N ASP A 101 -10.19 8.32 28.39
CA ASP A 101 -10.53 9.66 27.93
C ASP A 101 -11.16 9.55 26.54
N THR A 102 -12.40 9.11 26.58
CA THR A 102 -13.28 8.98 25.43
C THR A 102 -13.55 10.37 24.87
N HIS A 103 -12.74 10.83 23.96
CA HIS A 103 -13.31 11.59 22.86
C HIS A 103 -14.20 10.60 22.10
N THR A 104 -15.42 10.42 22.58
CA THR A 104 -16.50 9.87 21.75
C THR A 104 -16.49 10.72 20.49
N VAL A 105 -16.06 10.10 19.40
CA VAL A 105 -16.07 10.77 18.10
C VAL A 105 -17.52 11.17 17.89
N ASN A 106 -17.79 12.47 18.05
CA ASN A 106 -19.10 13.03 17.87
C ASN A 106 -19.55 12.67 16.44
N PRO A 107 -20.72 12.04 16.23
CA PRO A 107 -21.18 11.71 14.88
C PRO A 107 -21.17 12.91 13.93
N ASP A 108 -21.32 14.13 14.45
CA ASP A 108 -21.27 15.37 13.66
C ASP A 108 -19.82 15.78 13.29
N GLU A 109 -18.79 15.36 14.04
CA GLU A 109 -17.39 15.54 13.66
C GLU A 109 -16.95 14.55 12.57
N ASN A 110 -17.72 13.49 12.36
CA ASN A 110 -17.56 12.54 11.27
C ASN A 110 -18.26 12.95 9.96
N ALA A 111 -18.70 14.18 9.83
CA ALA A 111 -19.34 14.71 8.61
C ALA A 111 -18.47 14.68 7.32
N GLY A 112 -17.43 13.88 7.29
CA GLY A 112 -16.59 13.59 6.14
C GLY A 112 -16.11 12.15 6.09
N ILE A 113 -16.51 11.29 7.03
CA ILE A 113 -16.12 9.88 7.00
C ILE A 113 -16.99 9.16 5.97
N VAL A 114 -16.35 8.75 4.89
CA VAL A 114 -16.99 7.87 3.91
C VAL A 114 -17.30 6.55 4.64
N PRO A 115 -18.56 6.06 4.62
CA PRO A 115 -18.96 4.85 5.36
C PRO A 115 -18.46 3.56 4.71
N TYR A 116 -17.36 3.66 4.01
CA TYR A 116 -16.71 2.55 3.29
C TYR A 116 -15.22 2.55 3.57
N VAL A 117 -14.64 1.38 3.64
CA VAL A 117 -13.20 1.16 3.69
C VAL A 117 -12.81 0.27 2.50
N HIS A 118 -11.68 0.54 1.89
CA HIS A 118 -11.19 -0.35 0.84
C HIS A 118 -10.42 -1.53 1.44
N THR A 119 -10.42 -2.65 0.72
CA THR A 119 -9.83 -3.91 1.17
C THR A 119 -8.32 -4.00 0.98
N GLY A 120 -7.68 -2.92 0.56
CA GLY A 120 -6.26 -2.87 0.21
C GLY A 120 -6.04 -2.87 -1.30
N TYR A 121 -4.78 -2.94 -1.68
CA TYR A 121 -4.37 -3.01 -3.08
C TYR A 121 -4.40 -4.46 -3.55
N ASN A 122 -5.45 -4.82 -4.30
CA ASN A 122 -5.61 -6.16 -4.85
C ASN A 122 -5.20 -6.16 -6.32
N ARG A 123 -4.27 -7.03 -6.71
CA ARG A 123 -3.85 -7.16 -8.10
C ARG A 123 -4.98 -7.76 -8.94
N PHE A 124 -5.20 -7.20 -10.12
CA PHE A 124 -6.13 -7.79 -11.09
C PHE A 124 -5.38 -8.85 -11.90
N LEU A 125 -5.50 -10.09 -11.46
CA LEU A 125 -4.81 -11.24 -12.05
C LEU A 125 -5.81 -12.20 -12.70
N ASP A 126 -5.33 -12.92 -13.71
CA ASP A 126 -6.04 -14.04 -14.30
C ASP A 126 -5.95 -15.29 -13.39
N PRO A 127 -6.68 -16.38 -13.70
CA PRO A 127 -6.63 -17.61 -12.91
C PRO A 127 -5.25 -18.27 -12.85
N PHE A 128 -4.31 -17.89 -13.70
CA PHE A 128 -2.95 -18.42 -13.74
C PHE A 128 -1.94 -17.52 -13.00
N GLY A 129 -2.40 -16.38 -12.46
CA GLY A 129 -1.58 -15.44 -11.71
C GLY A 129 -0.85 -14.39 -12.55
N TYR A 130 -1.18 -14.28 -13.85
CA TYR A 130 -0.70 -13.21 -14.71
C TYR A 130 -1.60 -11.97 -14.63
N PRO A 131 -1.08 -10.77 -14.93
CA PRO A 131 -1.93 -9.59 -15.04
C PRO A 131 -3.08 -9.82 -16.02
N ALA A 132 -4.33 -9.62 -15.57
CA ALA A 132 -5.53 -9.85 -16.38
C ALA A 132 -5.82 -8.69 -17.36
N MET A 133 -4.77 -8.19 -17.99
CA MET A 133 -4.81 -7.13 -19.01
C MET A 133 -3.78 -7.44 -20.10
N ASN A 134 -3.91 -6.77 -21.23
CA ASN A 134 -2.98 -6.97 -22.35
C ASN A 134 -1.57 -6.49 -21.99
N PRO A 135 -0.50 -7.24 -22.34
CA PRO A 135 0.88 -6.76 -22.23
C PRO A 135 1.13 -5.56 -23.18
N PRO A 136 2.19 -4.76 -22.94
CA PRO A 136 3.28 -5.02 -21.99
C PRO A 136 2.91 -4.68 -20.55
N TRP A 137 3.33 -5.53 -19.59
CA TRP A 137 3.06 -5.35 -18.16
C TRP A 137 4.14 -4.56 -17.43
N GLY A 138 5.27 -4.37 -18.07
CA GLY A 138 6.34 -3.50 -17.61
C GLY A 138 7.17 -2.99 -18.77
N THR A 139 7.58 -1.73 -18.71
CA THR A 139 8.33 -1.08 -19.79
C THR A 139 9.47 -0.25 -19.25
N LEU A 140 10.56 -0.21 -20.02
CA LEU A 140 11.61 0.80 -19.89
C LEU A 140 11.39 1.85 -20.97
N THR A 141 11.22 3.10 -20.55
CA THR A 141 10.85 4.19 -21.45
C THR A 141 11.82 5.34 -21.30
N ALA A 142 12.36 5.85 -22.40
CA ALA A 142 13.11 7.09 -22.43
C ALA A 142 12.23 8.25 -22.90
N ILE A 143 12.27 9.35 -22.16
CA ILE A 143 11.48 10.54 -22.41
C ILE A 143 12.41 11.74 -22.56
N ASP A 144 12.24 12.50 -23.64
CA ASP A 144 12.82 13.82 -23.76
C ASP A 144 12.00 14.80 -22.89
N LEU A 145 12.61 15.27 -21.81
CA LEU A 145 11.93 16.15 -20.87
C LEU A 145 11.75 17.59 -21.42
N ASN A 146 12.54 18.01 -22.41
CA ASN A 146 12.41 19.34 -23.01
C ASN A 146 11.22 19.39 -23.97
N GLU A 147 11.01 18.30 -24.72
CA GLU A 147 9.92 18.22 -25.70
C GLU A 147 8.70 17.44 -25.19
N GLY A 148 8.82 16.75 -24.05
CA GLY A 148 7.76 15.90 -23.50
C GLY A 148 7.44 14.68 -24.37
N LYS A 149 8.43 14.18 -25.14
CA LYS A 149 8.24 13.10 -26.10
C LYS A 149 8.90 11.81 -25.65
N ILE A 150 8.23 10.68 -25.89
CA ILE A 150 8.83 9.36 -25.76
C ILE A 150 9.81 9.15 -26.92
N LEU A 151 11.09 8.94 -26.60
CA LEU A 151 12.13 8.64 -27.58
C LEU A 151 12.10 7.18 -27.99
N TRP A 152 11.95 6.27 -27.01
CA TRP A 152 11.78 4.84 -27.21
C TRP A 152 11.14 4.21 -25.98
N GLN A 153 10.55 3.03 -26.20
CA GLN A 153 9.96 2.19 -25.18
C GLN A 153 10.17 0.73 -25.53
N VAL A 154 10.59 -0.07 -24.55
CA VAL A 154 10.80 -1.51 -24.69
C VAL A 154 10.19 -2.25 -23.50
N PRO A 155 9.70 -3.49 -23.66
CA PRO A 155 9.31 -4.34 -22.55
C PRO A 155 10.48 -4.57 -21.61
N LEU A 156 10.26 -4.51 -20.29
CA LEU A 156 11.25 -4.79 -19.26
C LEU A 156 10.82 -6.00 -18.45
N GLY A 157 11.68 -7.03 -18.43
CA GLY A 157 11.39 -8.33 -17.84
C GLY A 157 10.52 -9.22 -18.73
N GLU A 158 10.37 -10.46 -18.32
CA GLU A 158 9.53 -11.45 -19.00
C GLU A 158 9.06 -12.53 -18.04
N PHE A 159 8.01 -13.21 -18.42
CA PHE A 159 7.64 -14.49 -17.84
C PHE A 159 8.21 -15.58 -18.75
N ALA A 160 9.33 -16.19 -18.31
CA ALA A 160 10.09 -17.14 -19.13
C ALA A 160 9.22 -18.29 -19.67
N GLU A 161 8.25 -18.75 -18.90
CA GLU A 161 7.29 -19.79 -19.30
C GLU A 161 6.34 -19.35 -20.43
N LEU A 162 6.04 -18.06 -20.53
CA LEU A 162 5.23 -17.52 -21.64
C LEU A 162 6.10 -17.38 -22.90
N THR A 163 7.32 -16.88 -22.73
CA THR A 163 8.29 -16.75 -23.83
C THR A 163 8.64 -18.12 -24.42
N ALA A 164 8.82 -19.15 -23.59
CA ALA A 164 9.03 -20.53 -24.04
C ALA A 164 7.86 -21.10 -24.86
N ARG A 165 6.66 -20.55 -24.68
CA ARG A 165 5.45 -20.90 -25.46
C ARG A 165 5.30 -20.06 -26.73
N GLY A 166 6.28 -19.23 -27.07
CA GLY A 166 6.27 -18.37 -28.24
C GLY A 166 5.53 -17.04 -28.07
N ILE A 167 5.16 -16.67 -26.85
CA ILE A 167 4.56 -15.37 -26.56
C ILE A 167 5.69 -14.33 -26.50
N PRO A 168 5.58 -13.17 -27.19
CA PRO A 168 6.57 -12.11 -27.10
C PRO A 168 6.81 -11.65 -25.65
N LYS A 169 7.97 -11.06 -25.38
CA LYS A 169 8.29 -10.51 -24.05
C LYS A 169 7.19 -9.59 -23.55
N THR A 170 6.63 -9.97 -22.43
CA THR A 170 5.45 -9.29 -21.85
C THR A 170 5.81 -8.10 -20.96
N GLY A 171 7.09 -8.00 -20.56
CA GLY A 171 7.47 -7.16 -19.44
C GLY A 171 6.95 -7.74 -18.12
N THR A 172 7.47 -7.25 -17.01
CA THR A 172 7.02 -7.59 -15.65
C THR A 172 6.94 -6.35 -14.80
N GLU A 173 6.20 -6.44 -13.70
CA GLU A 173 6.15 -5.40 -12.69
C GLU A 173 7.56 -5.16 -12.12
N ASN A 174 8.00 -3.91 -12.09
CA ASN A 174 9.31 -3.53 -11.59
C ASN A 174 9.21 -2.24 -10.75
N TYR A 175 9.74 -2.28 -9.54
CA TYR A 175 9.79 -1.15 -8.60
C TYR A 175 11.17 -0.52 -8.51
N GLY A 176 12.19 -1.09 -9.15
CA GLY A 176 13.54 -0.54 -9.19
C GLY A 176 13.67 0.59 -10.21
N GLY A 177 14.49 1.59 -9.89
CA GLY A 177 14.90 2.63 -10.83
C GLY A 177 16.16 2.23 -11.61
N PRO A 178 16.35 2.75 -12.85
CA PRO A 178 17.57 2.59 -13.60
C PRO A 178 18.68 3.51 -13.08
N ILE A 179 19.93 3.09 -13.29
CA ILE A 179 21.13 3.90 -13.10
C ILE A 179 21.74 4.18 -14.46
N ALA A 180 21.79 5.45 -14.86
CA ALA A 180 22.49 5.87 -16.07
C ALA A 180 23.92 6.30 -15.73
N THR A 181 24.87 5.90 -16.57
CA THR A 181 26.29 6.23 -16.42
C THR A 181 26.76 7.27 -17.43
N ALA A 182 27.86 7.96 -17.13
CA ALA A 182 28.51 8.88 -18.07
C ALA A 182 28.99 8.19 -19.35
N GLY A 183 29.15 6.86 -19.34
CA GLY A 183 29.52 6.05 -20.50
C GLY A 183 28.34 5.62 -21.38
N ASN A 184 27.18 6.25 -21.25
CA ASN A 184 25.95 5.93 -21.98
C ASN A 184 25.45 4.50 -21.76
N LEU A 185 25.71 3.93 -20.58
CA LEU A 185 25.15 2.66 -20.16
C LEU A 185 24.02 2.88 -19.18
N LEU A 186 23.00 2.04 -19.31
CA LEU A 186 21.84 2.03 -18.41
C LEU A 186 21.79 0.65 -17.71
N PHE A 187 21.80 0.67 -16.37
CA PHE A 187 21.69 -0.54 -15.56
C PHE A 187 20.35 -0.51 -14.84
N ILE A 188 19.61 -1.61 -14.93
CA ILE A 188 18.35 -1.81 -14.22
C ILE A 188 18.20 -3.30 -13.89
N GLY A 189 17.72 -3.61 -12.68
CA GLY A 189 17.33 -4.96 -12.32
C GLY A 189 15.83 -5.15 -12.56
N ALA A 190 15.46 -6.14 -13.35
CA ALA A 190 14.07 -6.53 -13.48
C ALA A 190 13.63 -7.40 -12.30
N SER A 191 12.34 -7.38 -11.95
CA SER A 191 11.80 -8.16 -10.82
C SER A 191 11.71 -9.65 -11.13
N LYS A 192 11.63 -9.99 -12.41
CA LYS A 192 11.65 -11.35 -12.95
C LYS A 192 12.42 -11.32 -14.27
N ASP A 193 13.41 -12.18 -14.37
CA ASP A 193 14.19 -12.49 -15.55
C ASP A 193 14.05 -13.98 -15.88
#